data_a513a2ff97e6b8c46edff7ba1216435c
#
_entry.id   a513a2ff97e6b8c46edff7ba1216435c
#
_cell.length_a   1.000
_cell.length_b   1.000
_cell.length_c   1.000
_cell.angle_alpha   90.00
_cell.angle_beta   90.00
_cell.angle_gamma   90.00
#
_symmetry.space_group_name_H-M   'P 1'
#
loop_
_entity.id
_entity.type
_entity.pdbx_description
1 polymer ?
#
loop_
_entity_poly.entity_id
_entity_poly.type
_entity_poly.pdbx_seq_one_letter_code
_entity_poly.pdbx_strand_id
1 'polypeptide(L)'
;MGGMTLRAARAADAEMLTELGRATFTETFGHRYPNEDLQAFLFAEHKPEKYSAWAEDDRYGLWIAEQDGEVLGYALAGPCGLPHPEVTPGCGELKRIYILAKAQGAGAGSVLLRQSLDWLEKPGRMLWIGVWSENYGAQRLYGRHGFEKVGTYDFVVGRVRDHEFILRRG
;
A
#
# COMPACT_ATOMS: atom_id res chain seq x y z
N MET A 1 29.11 1.98 -1.60
CA MET A 1 27.78 2.30 -1.05
C MET A 1 26.75 2.23 -2.16
N GLY A 2 25.82 1.33 -2.02
CA GLY A 2 24.72 1.23 -2.94
C GLY A 2 23.64 2.25 -2.66
N GLY A 3 23.12 2.89 -3.71
CA GLY A 3 21.91 3.69 -3.59
C GLY A 3 20.67 2.80 -3.46
N MET A 4 19.55 3.40 -3.11
CA MET A 4 18.27 2.73 -3.12
C MET A 4 17.85 2.39 -4.55
N THR A 5 17.38 1.18 -4.77
CA THR A 5 16.87 0.74 -6.07
C THR A 5 15.42 0.29 -5.95
N LEU A 6 14.66 0.52 -7.01
CA LEU A 6 13.31 -0.02 -7.17
C LEU A 6 13.35 -1.10 -8.24
N ARG A 7 12.63 -2.18 -8.02
CA ARG A 7 12.40 -3.18 -9.06
C ARG A 7 10.96 -3.68 -9.03
N ALA A 8 10.46 -4.09 -10.18
CA ALA A 8 9.18 -4.77 -10.24
C ALA A 8 9.28 -6.13 -9.54
N ALA A 9 8.27 -6.47 -8.77
CA ALA A 9 8.20 -7.78 -8.12
C ALA A 9 7.86 -8.86 -9.14
N ARG A 10 8.33 -10.07 -8.86
CA ARG A 10 8.04 -11.27 -9.65
C ARG A 10 7.35 -12.30 -8.77
N ALA A 11 6.72 -13.29 -9.37
CA ALA A 11 6.07 -14.37 -8.62
C ALA A 11 7.03 -15.02 -7.61
N ALA A 12 8.30 -15.13 -7.95
CA ALA A 12 9.32 -15.69 -7.05
C ALA A 12 9.54 -14.88 -5.77
N ASP A 13 9.09 -13.62 -5.73
CA ASP A 13 9.17 -12.76 -4.54
C ASP A 13 8.02 -12.95 -3.57
N ALA A 14 7.03 -13.78 -3.88
CA ALA A 14 5.77 -13.86 -3.16
C ALA A 14 5.93 -14.21 -1.68
N GLU A 15 6.79 -15.16 -1.35
CA GLU A 15 7.03 -15.53 0.06
C GLU A 15 7.69 -14.40 0.85
N MET A 16 8.70 -13.77 0.26
CA MET A 16 9.38 -12.62 0.88
C MET A 16 8.40 -11.45 1.08
N LEU A 17 7.58 -11.16 0.07
CA LEU A 17 6.58 -10.10 0.16
C LEU A 17 5.51 -10.40 1.22
N THR A 18 5.14 -11.67 1.38
CA THR A 18 4.22 -12.08 2.43
C THR A 18 4.78 -11.77 3.81
N GLU A 19 6.03 -12.13 4.05
CA GLU A 19 6.71 -11.84 5.32
C GLU A 19 6.87 -10.34 5.55
N LEU A 20 7.28 -9.61 4.50
CA LEU A 20 7.44 -8.16 4.55
C LEU A 20 6.10 -7.47 4.83
N GLY A 21 5.04 -7.89 4.17
CA GLY A 21 3.70 -7.32 4.37
C GLY A 21 3.20 -7.55 5.81
N ARG A 22 3.37 -8.75 6.33
CA ARG A 22 3.01 -9.06 7.72
C ARG A 22 3.83 -8.24 8.72
N ALA A 23 5.14 -8.14 8.50
CA ALA A 23 6.02 -7.38 9.39
C ALA A 23 5.69 -5.89 9.39
N THR A 24 5.55 -5.28 8.22
CA THR A 24 5.28 -3.84 8.10
C THR A 24 3.90 -3.48 8.65
N PHE A 25 2.89 -4.29 8.39
CA PHE A 25 1.56 -4.08 8.96
C PHE A 25 1.59 -4.18 10.48
N THR A 26 2.25 -5.20 11.01
CA THR A 26 2.38 -5.40 12.45
C THR A 26 3.12 -4.25 13.13
N GLU A 27 4.21 -3.78 12.55
CA GLU A 27 4.97 -2.64 13.07
C GLU A 27 4.11 -1.37 13.17
N THR A 28 3.27 -1.13 12.17
CA THR A 28 2.48 0.10 12.09
C THR A 28 1.19 0.01 12.90
N PHE A 29 0.48 -1.12 12.82
CA PHE A 29 -0.89 -1.26 13.30
C PHE A 29 -1.09 -2.35 14.34
N GLY A 30 -0.12 -3.24 14.56
CA GLY A 30 -0.30 -4.45 15.37
C GLY A 30 -0.78 -4.18 16.80
N HIS A 31 -0.32 -3.09 17.40
CA HIS A 31 -0.70 -2.71 18.78
C HIS A 31 -2.19 -2.31 18.91
N ARG A 32 -2.88 -2.07 17.79
CA ARG A 32 -4.27 -1.64 17.78
C ARG A 32 -5.26 -2.79 17.88
N TYR A 33 -4.80 -4.03 17.68
CA TYR A 33 -5.69 -5.19 17.55
C TYR A 33 -5.38 -6.26 18.58
N PRO A 34 -6.40 -7.01 19.06
CA PRO A 34 -6.14 -8.25 19.79
C PRO A 34 -5.30 -9.19 18.93
N ASN A 35 -4.34 -9.88 19.52
CA ASN A 35 -3.41 -10.72 18.76
C ASN A 35 -4.10 -11.76 17.87
N GLU A 36 -5.17 -12.37 18.39
CA GLU A 36 -5.98 -13.34 17.65
C GLU A 36 -6.54 -12.74 16.36
N ASP A 37 -7.09 -11.51 16.43
CA ASP A 37 -7.67 -10.81 15.29
C ASP A 37 -6.57 -10.40 14.29
N LEU A 38 -5.44 -9.93 14.81
CA LEU A 38 -4.29 -9.56 13.99
C LEU A 38 -3.77 -10.75 13.20
N GLN A 39 -3.56 -11.90 13.85
CA GLN A 39 -3.03 -13.08 13.16
C GLN A 39 -3.98 -13.60 12.09
N ALA A 40 -5.28 -13.62 12.38
CA ALA A 40 -6.27 -14.03 11.39
C ALA A 40 -6.29 -13.11 10.17
N PHE A 41 -6.21 -11.81 10.40
CA PHE A 41 -6.14 -10.81 9.32
C PHE A 41 -4.88 -10.99 8.48
N LEU A 42 -3.72 -11.10 9.13
CA LEU A 42 -2.44 -11.26 8.43
C LEU A 42 -2.42 -12.53 7.58
N PHE A 43 -2.97 -13.62 8.10
CA PHE A 43 -3.04 -14.87 7.36
C PHE A 43 -3.95 -14.78 6.13
N ALA A 44 -5.08 -14.08 6.26
CA ALA A 44 -6.04 -13.94 5.16
C ALA A 44 -5.58 -12.97 4.09
N GLU A 45 -4.99 -11.83 4.49
CA GLU A 45 -4.68 -10.72 3.59
C GLU A 45 -3.26 -10.73 3.04
N HIS A 46 -2.32 -11.34 3.76
CA HIS A 46 -0.91 -11.42 3.36
C HIS A 46 -0.52 -12.89 3.21
N LYS A 47 -0.59 -13.39 1.98
CA LYS A 47 -0.24 -14.77 1.67
C LYS A 47 0.38 -14.87 0.27
N PRO A 48 1.26 -15.87 0.05
CA PRO A 48 2.01 -15.95 -1.21
C PRO A 48 1.14 -15.97 -2.46
N GLU A 49 -0.01 -16.63 -2.41
CA GLU A 49 -0.93 -16.75 -3.55
C GLU A 49 -1.42 -15.38 -4.03
N LYS A 50 -1.67 -14.47 -3.09
CA LYS A 50 -2.10 -13.11 -3.44
C LYS A 50 -0.97 -12.32 -4.10
N TYR A 51 0.22 -12.34 -3.50
CA TYR A 51 1.35 -11.58 -4.04
C TYR A 51 1.79 -12.11 -5.40
N SER A 52 1.82 -13.42 -5.58
CA SER A 52 2.15 -14.04 -6.84
C SER A 52 1.14 -13.68 -7.94
N ALA A 53 -0.15 -13.69 -7.62
CA ALA A 53 -1.20 -13.29 -8.56
C ALA A 53 -1.07 -11.82 -8.96
N TRP A 54 -0.79 -10.92 -8.03
CA TRP A 54 -0.59 -9.50 -8.37
C TRP A 54 0.66 -9.28 -9.21
N ALA A 55 1.74 -10.00 -8.93
CA ALA A 55 2.99 -9.87 -9.69
C ALA A 55 2.81 -10.29 -11.15
N GLU A 56 1.90 -11.21 -11.43
CA GLU A 56 1.66 -11.76 -12.78
C GLU A 56 0.50 -11.09 -13.51
N ASP A 57 -0.24 -10.19 -12.86
CA ASP A 57 -1.43 -9.56 -13.44
C ASP A 57 -1.08 -8.15 -13.92
N ASP A 58 -1.21 -7.91 -15.24
CA ASP A 58 -0.87 -6.63 -15.87
C ASP A 58 -1.73 -5.45 -15.39
N ARG A 59 -2.86 -5.73 -14.73
CA ARG A 59 -3.69 -4.68 -14.15
C ARG A 59 -3.10 -4.12 -12.86
N TYR A 60 -2.09 -4.78 -12.30
CA TYR A 60 -1.44 -4.40 -11.04
C TYR A 60 0.01 -4.04 -11.26
N GLY A 61 0.49 -3.09 -10.48
CA GLY A 61 1.91 -2.80 -10.34
C GLY A 61 2.35 -3.16 -8.93
N LEU A 62 3.46 -3.87 -8.81
CA LEU A 62 3.99 -4.30 -7.53
C LEU A 62 5.52 -4.07 -7.56
N TRP A 63 6.01 -3.24 -6.66
CA TRP A 63 7.42 -2.82 -6.64
C TRP A 63 8.03 -3.01 -5.27
N ILE A 64 9.32 -3.32 -5.28
CA ILE A 64 10.13 -3.53 -4.09
C ILE A 64 11.24 -2.49 -4.06
N ALA A 65 11.42 -1.84 -2.91
CA ALA A 65 12.55 -0.96 -2.66
C ALA A 65 13.63 -1.73 -1.91
N GLU A 66 14.84 -1.68 -2.42
CA GLU A 66 16.00 -2.37 -1.86
C GLU A 66 17.19 -1.42 -1.70
N GLN A 67 18.05 -1.71 -0.74
CA GLN A 67 19.33 -1.03 -0.55
C GLN A 67 20.33 -2.01 0.03
N ASP A 68 21.49 -2.12 -0.62
CA ASP A 68 22.55 -3.01 -0.18
C ASP A 68 22.11 -4.48 0.04
N GLY A 69 21.22 -4.95 -0.84
CA GLY A 69 20.68 -6.32 -0.77
C GLY A 69 19.55 -6.51 0.25
N GLU A 70 19.22 -5.47 1.00
CA GLU A 70 18.10 -5.52 1.96
C GLU A 70 16.84 -4.94 1.38
N VAL A 71 15.70 -5.61 1.62
CA VAL A 71 14.38 -5.11 1.26
C VAL A 71 13.94 -4.10 2.30
N LEU A 72 13.52 -2.91 1.86
CA LEU A 72 13.11 -1.83 2.73
C LEU A 72 11.59 -1.67 2.81
N GLY A 73 10.89 -2.00 1.75
CA GLY A 73 9.45 -1.81 1.65
C GLY A 73 8.93 -2.20 0.28
N TYR A 74 7.62 -2.03 0.11
CA TYR A 74 6.97 -2.34 -1.17
C TYR A 74 5.74 -1.47 -1.39
N ALA A 75 5.27 -1.43 -2.64
CA ALA A 75 4.03 -0.77 -3.01
C ALA A 75 3.23 -1.62 -3.99
N LEU A 76 1.92 -1.56 -3.86
CA LEU A 76 0.96 -2.23 -4.73
C LEU A 76 -0.04 -1.20 -5.25
N ALA A 77 -0.19 -1.13 -6.58
CA ALA A 77 -1.18 -0.29 -7.26
C ALA A 77 -2.02 -1.16 -8.19
N GLY A 78 -3.25 -0.74 -8.46
CA GLY A 78 -4.14 -1.50 -9.34
C GLY A 78 -5.50 -0.85 -9.49
N PRO A 79 -6.52 -1.61 -9.95
CA PRO A 79 -7.87 -1.12 -10.05
C PRO A 79 -8.42 -0.71 -8.69
N CYS A 80 -9.20 0.38 -8.64
CA CYS A 80 -9.74 0.87 -7.37
C CYS A 80 -10.85 -0.02 -6.84
N GLY A 81 -10.73 -0.43 -5.58
CA GLY A 81 -11.74 -1.21 -4.87
C GLY A 81 -12.33 -0.48 -3.67
N LEU A 82 -12.06 0.81 -3.50
CA LEU A 82 -12.59 1.57 -2.36
C LEU A 82 -14.10 1.78 -2.47
N PRO A 83 -14.82 1.77 -1.33
CA PRO A 83 -16.28 1.89 -1.32
C PRO A 83 -16.71 3.35 -1.44
N HIS A 84 -16.71 3.87 -2.65
CA HIS A 84 -17.13 5.25 -2.95
C HIS A 84 -17.97 5.24 -4.24
N PRO A 85 -19.07 6.00 -4.28
CA PRO A 85 -19.98 5.98 -5.43
C PRO A 85 -19.35 6.45 -6.74
N GLU A 86 -18.28 7.23 -6.69
CA GLU A 86 -17.61 7.74 -7.89
C GLU A 86 -16.52 6.81 -8.42
N VAL A 87 -16.26 5.70 -7.76
CA VAL A 87 -15.29 4.69 -8.23
C VAL A 87 -15.89 3.94 -9.42
N THR A 88 -15.14 3.91 -10.52
CA THR A 88 -15.50 3.20 -11.75
C THR A 88 -14.41 2.21 -12.12
N PRO A 89 -14.65 1.27 -13.06
CA PRO A 89 -13.61 0.32 -13.48
C PRO A 89 -12.34 0.96 -14.04
N GLY A 90 -12.42 2.20 -14.52
CA GLY A 90 -11.26 2.92 -15.04
C GLY A 90 -10.39 3.58 -13.97
N CYS A 91 -10.86 3.65 -12.73
CA CYS A 91 -10.11 4.28 -11.64
C CYS A 91 -8.92 3.44 -11.20
N GLY A 92 -7.85 4.13 -10.78
CA GLY A 92 -6.67 3.48 -10.20
C GLY A 92 -6.55 3.76 -8.71
N GLU A 93 -5.90 2.84 -8.00
CA GLU A 93 -5.69 2.96 -6.55
C GLU A 93 -4.28 2.59 -6.17
N LEU A 94 -3.66 3.42 -5.31
CA LEU A 94 -2.49 2.97 -4.55
C LEU A 94 -3.03 2.16 -3.37
N LYS A 95 -2.89 0.84 -3.45
CA LYS A 95 -3.52 -0.10 -2.52
C LYS A 95 -2.71 -0.35 -1.27
N ARG A 96 -1.39 -0.41 -1.42
CA ARG A 96 -0.47 -0.66 -0.30
C ARG A 96 0.83 0.09 -0.54
N ILE A 97 1.33 0.71 0.49
CA ILE A 97 2.68 1.26 0.54
C ILE A 97 3.18 1.09 1.98
N TYR A 98 4.11 0.19 2.17
CA TYR A 98 4.61 -0.16 3.50
C TYR A 98 6.13 -0.15 3.51
N ILE A 99 6.67 0.51 4.52
CA ILE A 99 8.11 0.66 4.72
C ILE A 99 8.45 0.10 6.10
N LEU A 100 9.47 -0.73 6.19
CA LEU A 100 9.97 -1.21 7.47
C LEU A 100 10.38 -0.03 8.36
N ALA A 101 10.10 -0.13 9.65
CA ALA A 101 10.38 0.95 10.59
C ALA A 101 11.85 1.37 10.55
N LYS A 102 12.77 0.41 10.43
CA LYS A 102 14.22 0.68 10.35
C LYS A 102 14.62 1.46 9.10
N ALA A 103 13.78 1.48 8.08
CA ALA A 103 14.05 2.15 6.80
C ALA A 103 13.28 3.46 6.63
N GLN A 104 12.43 3.81 7.58
CA GLN A 104 11.69 5.07 7.52
C GLN A 104 12.65 6.25 7.65
N GLY A 105 12.39 7.29 6.86
CA GLY A 105 13.28 8.45 6.79
C GLY A 105 14.41 8.33 5.76
N ALA A 106 14.58 7.15 5.13
CA ALA A 106 15.59 6.94 4.08
C ALA A 106 15.12 7.30 2.67
N GLY A 107 13.85 7.76 2.53
CA GLY A 107 13.31 8.16 1.24
C GLY A 107 12.58 7.06 0.46
N ALA A 108 12.51 5.84 1.00
CA ALA A 108 11.86 4.70 0.31
C ALA A 108 10.38 4.97 0.04
N GLY A 109 9.67 5.58 0.99
CA GLY A 109 8.26 5.91 0.83
C GLY A 109 8.00 6.85 -0.32
N SER A 110 8.81 7.92 -0.44
CA SER A 110 8.67 8.89 -1.53
C SER A 110 8.97 8.27 -2.90
N VAL A 111 9.98 7.42 -2.96
CA VAL A 111 10.38 6.76 -4.21
C VAL A 111 9.31 5.75 -4.65
N LEU A 112 8.79 4.95 -3.72
CA LEU A 112 7.71 4.00 -4.01
C LEU A 112 6.41 4.71 -4.39
N LEU A 113 6.08 5.80 -3.70
CA LEU A 113 4.89 6.59 -4.02
C LEU A 113 4.99 7.17 -5.44
N ARG A 114 6.12 7.77 -5.78
CA ARG A 114 6.31 8.36 -7.12
C ARG A 114 6.21 7.29 -8.20
N GLN A 115 6.86 6.14 -8.01
CA GLN A 115 6.77 5.03 -8.95
C GLN A 115 5.32 4.57 -9.15
N SER A 116 4.59 4.44 -8.06
CA SER A 116 3.19 4.00 -8.10
C SER A 116 2.29 4.99 -8.83
N LEU A 117 2.45 6.28 -8.53
CA LEU A 117 1.65 7.33 -9.16
C LEU A 117 1.97 7.46 -10.64
N ASP A 118 3.24 7.41 -11.02
CA ASP A 118 3.66 7.47 -12.42
C ASP A 118 3.04 6.31 -13.22
N TRP A 119 3.03 5.12 -12.63
CA TRP A 119 2.44 3.94 -13.27
C TRP A 119 0.90 4.05 -13.38
N LEU A 120 0.24 4.59 -12.35
CA LEU A 120 -1.22 4.74 -12.30
C LEU A 120 -1.72 5.85 -13.21
N GLU A 121 -0.93 6.90 -13.42
CA GLU A 121 -1.38 8.11 -14.09
C GLU A 121 -1.66 7.90 -15.58
N LYS A 122 -2.86 8.26 -16.00
CA LYS A 122 -3.31 8.25 -17.40
C LYS A 122 -4.26 9.44 -17.60
N PRO A 123 -4.33 10.00 -18.83
CA PRO A 123 -5.25 11.11 -19.09
C PRO A 123 -6.67 10.78 -18.67
N GLY A 124 -7.27 11.64 -17.84
CA GLY A 124 -8.65 11.50 -17.38
C GLY A 124 -8.87 10.43 -16.31
N ARG A 125 -7.83 9.76 -15.84
CA ARG A 125 -7.97 8.72 -14.83
C ARG A 125 -7.99 9.31 -13.43
N MET A 126 -9.02 8.99 -12.65
CA MET A 126 -9.07 9.32 -11.23
C MET A 126 -8.22 8.35 -10.44
N LEU A 127 -7.42 8.87 -9.51
CA LEU A 127 -6.57 8.07 -8.62
C LEU A 127 -7.08 8.17 -7.18
N TRP A 128 -6.99 7.05 -6.46
CA TRP A 128 -7.60 6.89 -5.15
C TRP A 128 -6.60 6.29 -4.16
N ILE A 129 -6.73 6.68 -2.90
CA ILE A 129 -5.94 6.14 -1.78
C ILE A 129 -6.85 6.06 -0.56
N GLY A 130 -6.82 4.92 0.16
CA GLY A 130 -7.38 4.82 1.50
C GLY A 130 -6.28 5.07 2.53
N VAL A 131 -6.56 5.83 3.57
CA VAL A 131 -5.59 6.15 4.60
C VAL A 131 -6.25 6.19 5.98
N TRP A 132 -5.56 5.66 6.99
CA TRP A 132 -6.03 5.71 8.36
C TRP A 132 -6.20 7.17 8.81
N SER A 133 -7.33 7.46 9.47
CA SER A 133 -7.69 8.83 9.87
C SER A 133 -6.69 9.50 10.80
N GLU A 134 -5.87 8.72 11.51
CA GLU A 134 -4.85 9.25 12.41
C GLU A 134 -3.43 9.17 11.83
N ASN A 135 -3.30 8.76 10.58
CA ASN A 135 -2.01 8.79 9.89
C ASN A 135 -1.80 10.15 9.23
N TYR A 136 -1.52 11.15 10.06
CA TYR A 136 -1.40 12.54 9.62
C TYR A 136 -0.23 12.77 8.66
N GLY A 137 0.87 12.05 8.87
CA GLY A 137 2.05 12.14 8.00
C GLY A 137 1.75 11.69 6.58
N ALA A 138 1.07 10.55 6.43
CA ALA A 138 0.66 10.05 5.13
C ALA A 138 -0.35 10.99 4.46
N GLN A 139 -1.31 11.51 5.23
CA GLN A 139 -2.28 12.46 4.71
C GLN A 139 -1.62 13.72 4.15
N ARG A 140 -0.62 14.26 4.85
CA ARG A 140 0.14 15.41 4.37
C ARG A 140 0.93 15.08 3.10
N LEU A 141 1.56 13.92 3.06
CA LEU A 141 2.31 13.46 1.89
C LEU A 141 1.39 13.34 0.67
N TYR A 142 0.26 12.67 0.82
CA TYR A 142 -0.70 12.50 -0.28
C TYR A 142 -1.31 13.84 -0.70
N GLY A 143 -1.57 14.74 0.25
CA GLY A 143 -2.04 16.09 -0.05
C GLY A 143 -1.08 16.88 -0.93
N ARG A 144 0.22 16.74 -0.70
CA ARG A 144 1.25 17.36 -1.55
C ARG A 144 1.25 16.81 -2.97
N HIS A 145 0.71 15.62 -3.18
CA HIS A 145 0.56 15.00 -4.50
C HIS A 145 -0.82 15.24 -5.12
N GLY A 146 -1.62 16.15 -4.56
CA GLY A 146 -2.89 16.56 -5.13
C GLY A 146 -4.11 15.75 -4.70
N PHE A 147 -3.97 14.89 -3.70
CA PHE A 147 -5.09 14.10 -3.18
C PHE A 147 -5.91 14.90 -2.17
N GLU A 148 -7.23 14.80 -2.27
CA GLU A 148 -8.18 15.43 -1.36
C GLU A 148 -9.12 14.40 -0.76
N LYS A 149 -9.51 14.63 0.49
CA LYS A 149 -10.47 13.75 1.17
C LYS A 149 -11.86 13.91 0.55
N VAL A 150 -12.45 12.80 0.13
CA VAL A 150 -13.78 12.77 -0.49
C VAL A 150 -14.74 11.80 0.20
N GLY A 151 -14.29 11.06 1.20
CA GLY A 151 -15.16 10.12 1.90
C GLY A 151 -14.45 9.44 3.05
N THR A 152 -15.18 8.53 3.67
CA THR A 152 -14.70 7.72 4.81
C THR A 152 -15.23 6.30 4.68
N TYR A 153 -14.56 5.35 5.32
CA TYR A 153 -15.05 3.98 5.44
C TYR A 153 -14.40 3.32 6.65
N ASP A 154 -14.91 2.16 7.03
CA ASP A 154 -14.34 1.38 8.13
C ASP A 154 -13.45 0.28 7.58
N PHE A 155 -12.22 0.24 8.08
CA PHE A 155 -11.29 -0.86 7.82
C PHE A 155 -11.39 -1.84 8.99
N VAL A 156 -11.81 -3.07 8.69
CA VAL A 156 -12.15 -4.05 9.72
C VAL A 156 -11.02 -5.06 9.89
N VAL A 157 -10.54 -5.19 11.13
CA VAL A 157 -9.63 -6.27 11.53
C VAL A 157 -10.29 -6.98 12.72
N GLY A 158 -10.92 -8.13 12.45
CA GLY A 158 -11.66 -8.87 13.46
C GLY A 158 -12.76 -8.01 14.10
N ARG A 159 -12.63 -7.76 15.41
CA ARG A 159 -13.58 -6.97 16.19
C ARG A 159 -13.36 -5.47 16.09
N VAL A 160 -12.22 -5.03 15.55
CA VAL A 160 -11.85 -3.62 15.51
C VAL A 160 -12.22 -3.01 14.16
N ARG A 161 -12.83 -1.83 14.22
CA ARG A 161 -13.16 -1.03 13.04
C ARG A 161 -12.33 0.24 13.09
N ASP A 162 -11.39 0.38 12.18
CA ASP A 162 -10.58 1.58 12.07
C ASP A 162 -11.24 2.57 11.11
N HIS A 163 -11.30 3.82 11.52
CA HIS A 163 -11.84 4.88 10.67
C HIS A 163 -10.79 5.30 9.65
N GLU A 164 -11.14 5.14 8.36
CA GLU A 164 -10.27 5.44 7.24
C GLU A 164 -10.84 6.58 6.40
N PHE A 165 -9.96 7.39 5.83
CA PHE A 165 -10.33 8.41 4.86
C PHE A 165 -10.12 7.90 3.45
N ILE A 166 -11.02 8.29 2.55
CA ILE A 166 -10.89 8.04 1.12
C ILE A 166 -10.39 9.33 0.48
N LEU A 167 -9.24 9.26 -0.17
CA LEU A 167 -8.63 10.39 -0.87
C LEU A 167 -8.71 10.16 -2.38
N ARG A 168 -8.86 11.23 -3.12
CA ARG A 168 -8.96 11.21 -4.59
C ARG A 168 -8.16 12.33 -5.21
N ARG A 169 -7.57 12.05 -6.37
CA ARG A 169 -6.95 13.03 -7.27
C ARG A 169 -7.52 12.86 -8.68
N GLY A 170 -7.93 13.97 -9.31
CA GLY A 170 -8.49 13.96 -10.65
C GLY A 170 -9.92 14.38 -10.77
#